data_f0dda81586980c855e9bf573c6991f09
#
_entry.id   f0dda81586980c855e9bf573c6991f09
#
_cell.length_a   1.000
_cell.length_b   1.000
_cell.length_c   1.000
_cell.angle_alpha   90.00
_cell.angle_beta   90.00
_cell.angle_gamma   90.00
#
_symmetry.space_group_name_H-M   'P 1'
#
loop_
_entity.id
_entity.type
_entity.pdbx_description
1 polymer ?
#
loop_
_entity_poly.entity_id
_entity_poly.type
_entity_poly.pdbx_seq_one_letter_code
_entity_poly.pdbx_strand_id
1 'polypeptide(L)'
;MDMGWRMYMIVILERNSVGLDISVEGFSRFGEVITYPNTVTEEEVIERIEDADVVVGNKAPLTEKTLQGAKNVKLICEFATGYDNVDLAYCSKHGIKVANVRNYSTDAVAQHTFALCLYVLEKLRHYDEYVKSGAYASQSRFSNFDESFFELAGKTWGIIGMGNIGRKVAQIASAFGCRVIFHSVTGKSNCTDYEQVDFDTLLRESDVLSLHCPLSDLTRNLINKDALAKMKKSAILINVARGPVVNDQDLHDALVNGEIQAAGLDVTSTEPMKVSNPLSKIMDSRKLFITPHLAWASVEARNRCVSETCRNIEAFIKGESRNIVNE
;
A
#
# COMPACT_ATOMS: atom_id res chain seq x y z
N MET A 1 9.90 45.07 4.89
CA MET A 1 9.45 44.47 6.14
C MET A 1 10.07 43.11 6.20
N ASP A 2 11.05 42.95 7.04
CA ASP A 2 11.74 41.70 7.28
C ASP A 2 10.77 40.79 8.03
N MET A 3 10.13 39.89 7.33
CA MET A 3 9.39 38.80 7.97
C MET A 3 10.45 37.85 8.50
N GLY A 4 10.86 38.08 9.76
CA GLY A 4 11.78 37.20 10.45
C GLY A 4 11.25 35.77 10.39
N TRP A 5 11.81 34.96 9.50
CA TRP A 5 11.49 33.55 9.37
C TRP A 5 11.87 32.86 10.66
N ARG A 6 10.85 32.44 11.44
CA ARG A 6 11.10 31.56 12.57
C ARG A 6 11.71 30.29 12.01
N MET A 7 12.91 29.94 12.43
CA MET A 7 13.52 28.65 12.16
C MET A 7 12.74 27.58 12.91
N TYR A 8 12.26 26.57 12.21
CA TYR A 8 11.56 25.44 12.80
C TYR A 8 12.55 24.33 13.12
N MET A 9 12.31 23.61 14.20
CA MET A 9 12.98 22.33 14.44
C MET A 9 12.16 21.20 13.79
N ILE A 10 12.72 20.58 12.77
CA ILE A 10 12.10 19.52 12.00
C ILE A 10 12.76 18.20 12.37
N VAL A 11 11.98 17.24 12.86
CA VAL A 11 12.48 15.92 13.21
C VAL A 11 11.92 14.90 12.22
N ILE A 12 12.81 14.21 11.50
CA ILE A 12 12.48 13.09 10.62
C ILE A 12 12.75 11.80 11.39
N LEU A 13 11.69 11.14 11.85
CA LEU A 13 11.77 9.95 12.71
C LEU A 13 12.28 8.70 11.98
N GLU A 14 12.05 8.59 10.67
CA GLU A 14 12.30 7.37 9.92
C GLU A 14 12.91 7.69 8.56
N ARG A 15 14.13 8.28 8.59
CA ARG A 15 14.86 8.68 7.38
C ARG A 15 15.01 7.54 6.36
N ASN A 16 15.19 6.31 6.85
CA ASN A 16 15.36 5.14 5.99
C ASN A 16 14.07 4.73 5.28
N SER A 17 12.90 5.17 5.77
CA SER A 17 11.60 4.79 5.19
C SER A 17 11.42 5.26 3.74
N VAL A 18 12.11 6.32 3.33
CA VAL A 18 12.09 6.81 1.94
C VAL A 18 13.33 6.41 1.13
N GLY A 19 14.25 5.63 1.73
CA GLY A 19 15.51 5.20 1.10
C GLY A 19 16.59 6.28 1.11
N LEU A 20 17.85 5.85 1.32
CA LEU A 20 18.99 6.77 1.43
C LEU A 20 19.38 7.43 0.10
N ASP A 21 18.94 6.86 -1.01
CA ASP A 21 19.10 7.37 -2.37
C ASP A 21 18.20 8.59 -2.70
N ILE A 22 17.23 8.89 -1.83
CA ILE A 22 16.34 10.06 -1.97
C ILE A 22 16.84 11.18 -1.06
N SER A 23 17.10 12.37 -1.61
CA SER A 23 17.52 13.53 -0.81
C SER A 23 16.39 14.09 0.04
N VAL A 24 16.71 14.43 1.27
CA VAL A 24 15.83 15.19 2.20
C VAL A 24 16.37 16.61 2.49
N GLU A 25 17.38 17.07 1.77
CA GLU A 25 17.98 18.40 1.94
C GLU A 25 16.97 19.53 1.77
N GLY A 26 15.93 19.32 0.98
CA GLY A 26 14.86 20.31 0.78
C GLY A 26 14.15 20.76 2.06
N PHE A 27 14.27 20.02 3.16
CA PHE A 27 13.70 20.41 4.45
C PHE A 27 14.51 21.51 5.15
N SER A 28 15.82 21.61 4.93
CA SER A 28 16.71 22.57 5.59
C SER A 28 16.35 24.04 5.30
N ARG A 29 15.61 24.31 4.23
CA ARG A 29 15.09 25.66 3.94
C ARG A 29 14.07 26.18 4.95
N PHE A 30 13.51 25.30 5.78
CA PHE A 30 12.52 25.66 6.79
C PHE A 30 13.09 25.77 8.19
N GLY A 31 14.31 25.25 8.42
CA GLY A 31 14.96 25.32 9.72
C GLY A 31 15.99 24.22 9.94
N GLU A 32 16.25 23.92 11.21
CA GLU A 32 17.12 22.84 11.62
C GLU A 32 16.44 21.49 11.38
N VAL A 33 17.18 20.53 10.81
CA VAL A 33 16.66 19.19 10.48
C VAL A 33 17.46 18.13 11.23
N ILE A 34 16.79 17.42 12.12
CA ILE A 34 17.33 16.24 12.81
C ILE A 34 16.73 15.00 12.18
N THR A 35 17.57 14.03 11.85
CA THR A 35 17.11 12.78 11.20
C THR A 35 17.51 11.57 12.00
N TYR A 36 16.58 10.64 12.18
CA TYR A 36 16.84 9.32 12.75
C TYR A 36 16.65 8.24 11.69
N PRO A 37 17.51 7.21 11.64
CA PRO A 37 17.38 6.14 10.65
C PRO A 37 16.03 5.43 10.70
N ASN A 38 15.63 5.01 11.89
CA ASN A 38 14.34 4.39 12.20
C ASN A 38 13.91 4.79 13.62
N THR A 39 12.61 4.78 13.88
CA THR A 39 12.01 5.00 15.20
C THR A 39 10.88 3.97 15.36
N VAL A 40 11.02 3.08 16.33
CA VAL A 40 10.14 1.92 16.47
C VAL A 40 9.34 1.94 17.77
N THR A 41 9.96 2.39 18.87
CA THR A 41 9.33 2.37 20.19
C THR A 41 8.74 3.71 20.57
N GLU A 42 7.78 3.69 21.50
CA GLU A 42 7.19 4.91 22.05
C GLU A 42 8.21 5.75 22.79
N GLU A 43 9.14 5.13 23.49
CA GLU A 43 10.21 5.79 24.23
C GLU A 43 11.14 6.58 23.29
N GLU A 44 11.52 5.97 22.17
CA GLU A 44 12.31 6.65 21.13
C GLU A 44 11.55 7.86 20.54
N VAL A 45 10.25 7.72 20.31
CA VAL A 45 9.43 8.84 19.81
C VAL A 45 9.44 9.98 20.82
N ILE A 46 9.13 9.71 22.09
CA ILE A 46 9.06 10.71 23.16
C ILE A 46 10.36 11.51 23.24
N GLU A 47 11.51 10.81 23.27
CA GLU A 47 12.83 11.45 23.36
C GLU A 47 13.11 12.35 22.14
N ARG A 48 12.78 11.82 20.94
CA ARG A 48 13.19 12.47 19.67
C ARG A 48 12.36 13.69 19.28
N ILE A 49 11.11 13.77 19.75
CA ILE A 49 10.20 14.88 19.37
C ILE A 49 10.04 15.94 20.44
N GLU A 50 10.73 15.84 21.58
CA GLU A 50 10.58 16.73 22.74
C GLU A 50 10.62 18.21 22.36
N ASP A 51 11.58 18.60 21.54
CA ASP A 51 11.80 20.00 21.08
C ASP A 51 11.29 20.27 19.66
N ALA A 52 10.70 19.29 18.99
CA ALA A 52 10.28 19.40 17.59
C ALA A 52 9.11 20.39 17.42
N ASP A 53 9.18 21.27 16.42
CA ASP A 53 8.04 22.04 15.91
C ASP A 53 7.26 21.23 14.85
N VAL A 54 7.99 20.49 14.01
CA VAL A 54 7.46 19.68 12.93
C VAL A 54 8.02 18.27 13.04
N VAL A 55 7.13 17.27 13.03
CA VAL A 55 7.51 15.85 13.02
C VAL A 55 7.18 15.27 11.65
N VAL A 56 8.14 14.55 11.06
CA VAL A 56 7.95 13.81 9.81
C VAL A 56 8.14 12.33 10.11
N GLY A 57 7.10 11.52 9.88
CA GLY A 57 7.07 10.10 10.18
C GLY A 57 6.54 9.25 9.04
N ASN A 58 6.41 7.96 9.29
CA ASN A 58 5.78 6.99 8.39
C ASN A 58 5.07 5.87 9.17
N LYS A 59 5.75 5.26 10.16
CA LYS A 59 5.22 4.15 10.97
C LYS A 59 5.43 4.33 12.46
N ALA A 60 6.23 5.31 12.87
CA ALA A 60 6.46 5.63 14.28
C ALA A 60 5.11 5.90 14.99
N PRO A 61 4.89 5.37 16.20
CA PRO A 61 3.63 5.53 16.90
C PRO A 61 3.46 6.96 17.43
N LEU A 62 2.62 7.76 16.77
CA LEU A 62 2.29 9.13 17.14
C LEU A 62 0.93 9.15 17.86
N THR A 63 0.91 8.59 19.06
CA THR A 63 -0.26 8.41 19.92
C THR A 63 -0.35 9.49 21.01
N GLU A 64 -1.47 9.55 21.74
CA GLU A 64 -1.59 10.39 22.93
C GLU A 64 -0.38 10.24 23.86
N LYS A 65 0.05 9.00 24.14
CA LYS A 65 1.17 8.69 25.03
C LYS A 65 2.49 9.32 24.57
N THR A 66 2.76 9.29 23.27
CA THR A 66 4.02 9.82 22.71
C THR A 66 4.00 11.32 22.49
N LEU A 67 2.82 11.90 22.24
CA LEU A 67 2.66 13.31 21.90
C LEU A 67 2.45 14.23 23.13
N GLN A 68 2.03 13.67 24.28
CA GLN A 68 1.68 14.49 25.46
C GLN A 68 2.84 15.33 26.00
N GLY A 69 4.11 14.93 25.80
CA GLY A 69 5.30 15.65 26.19
C GLY A 69 5.79 16.67 25.13
N ALA A 70 5.40 16.53 23.90
CA ALA A 70 5.88 17.31 22.76
C ALA A 70 5.13 18.66 22.61
N LYS A 71 5.38 19.58 23.52
CA LYS A 71 4.63 20.87 23.65
C LYS A 71 4.77 21.80 22.45
N ASN A 72 5.86 21.67 21.70
CA ASN A 72 6.18 22.55 20.58
C ASN A 72 5.61 22.04 19.25
N VAL A 73 5.27 20.75 19.14
CA VAL A 73 4.77 20.15 17.89
C VAL A 73 3.47 20.84 17.44
N LYS A 74 3.48 21.36 16.22
CA LYS A 74 2.34 22.02 15.57
C LYS A 74 1.91 21.32 14.31
N LEU A 75 2.81 20.57 13.69
CA LEU A 75 2.56 19.84 12.43
C LEU A 75 3.20 18.45 12.49
N ILE A 76 2.42 17.46 12.11
CA ILE A 76 2.89 16.11 11.78
C ILE A 76 2.72 15.93 10.28
N CYS A 77 3.74 15.47 9.59
CA CYS A 77 3.68 15.10 8.17
C CYS A 77 4.01 13.61 8.03
N GLU A 78 3.17 12.86 7.34
CA GLU A 78 3.44 11.47 7.01
C GLU A 78 4.11 11.34 5.64
N PHE A 79 5.21 10.56 5.55
CA PHE A 79 5.77 10.10 4.28
C PHE A 79 4.89 8.98 3.66
N ALA A 80 3.60 9.17 3.73
CA ALA A 80 2.61 8.17 3.33
C ALA A 80 1.26 8.80 2.98
N THR A 81 0.41 8.01 2.29
CA THR A 81 -1.02 8.33 2.17
C THR A 81 -1.78 7.87 3.43
N GLY A 82 -1.41 6.72 4.01
CA GLY A 82 -1.98 6.21 5.26
C GLY A 82 -1.39 6.94 6.48
N TYR A 83 -2.18 7.05 7.53
CA TYR A 83 -1.83 7.70 8.80
C TYR A 83 -2.41 6.94 9.99
N ASP A 84 -2.47 5.62 9.85
CA ASP A 84 -3.05 4.72 10.87
C ASP A 84 -2.24 4.69 12.17
N ASN A 85 -1.00 5.19 12.15
CA ASN A 85 -0.08 5.31 13.28
C ASN A 85 -0.27 6.63 14.08
N VAL A 86 -1.14 7.55 13.62
CA VAL A 86 -1.34 8.87 14.24
C VAL A 86 -2.70 8.95 14.93
N ASP A 87 -2.70 9.36 16.20
CA ASP A 87 -3.94 9.67 16.93
C ASP A 87 -4.49 11.03 16.51
N LEU A 88 -5.37 11.01 15.50
CA LEU A 88 -5.98 12.23 14.96
C LEU A 88 -6.85 12.95 16.00
N ALA A 89 -7.53 12.22 16.88
CA ALA A 89 -8.41 12.82 17.89
C ALA A 89 -7.60 13.64 18.90
N TYR A 90 -6.50 13.06 19.38
CA TYR A 90 -5.55 13.78 20.22
C TYR A 90 -4.98 15.00 19.52
N CYS A 91 -4.49 14.84 18.28
CA CYS A 91 -3.92 15.93 17.51
C CYS A 91 -4.91 17.09 17.33
N SER A 92 -6.15 16.81 16.94
CA SER A 92 -7.19 17.84 16.76
C SER A 92 -7.49 18.58 18.06
N LYS A 93 -7.59 17.86 19.19
CA LYS A 93 -7.84 18.45 20.52
C LYS A 93 -6.71 19.38 20.97
N HIS A 94 -5.47 19.13 20.55
CA HIS A 94 -4.29 19.89 20.96
C HIS A 94 -3.80 20.89 19.90
N GLY A 95 -4.55 21.06 18.80
CA GLY A 95 -4.21 22.01 17.73
C GLY A 95 -3.01 21.60 16.90
N ILE A 96 -2.65 20.32 16.90
CA ILE A 96 -1.61 19.73 16.06
C ILE A 96 -2.24 19.38 14.72
N LYS A 97 -1.74 19.95 13.63
CA LYS A 97 -2.18 19.61 12.28
C LYS A 97 -1.49 18.34 11.81
N VAL A 98 -2.22 17.47 11.12
CA VAL A 98 -1.69 16.24 10.53
C VAL A 98 -1.86 16.30 9.02
N ALA A 99 -0.77 16.22 8.28
CA ALA A 99 -0.75 16.23 6.83
C ALA A 99 -0.21 14.92 6.27
N ASN A 100 -0.89 14.35 5.30
CA ASN A 100 -0.42 13.18 4.56
C ASN A 100 0.04 13.55 3.15
N VAL A 101 0.53 12.56 2.39
CA VAL A 101 0.83 12.75 0.96
C VAL A 101 -0.14 11.95 0.11
N ARG A 102 -0.93 12.66 -0.68
CA ARG A 102 -1.94 12.05 -1.57
C ARG A 102 -1.36 11.85 -2.97
N ASN A 103 -1.77 10.78 -3.62
CA ASN A 103 -1.53 10.52 -5.07
C ASN A 103 -0.06 10.37 -5.51
N TYR A 104 0.90 10.36 -4.61
CA TYR A 104 2.32 10.29 -4.96
C TYR A 104 2.74 8.95 -5.59
N SER A 105 2.06 7.88 -5.22
CA SER A 105 2.40 6.50 -5.61
C SER A 105 1.37 5.83 -6.52
N THR A 106 0.39 6.57 -7.06
CA THR A 106 -0.69 6.00 -7.86
C THR A 106 -0.18 5.13 -9.01
N ASP A 107 0.76 5.64 -9.80
CA ASP A 107 1.33 4.90 -10.93
C ASP A 107 2.19 3.71 -10.48
N ALA A 108 3.00 3.89 -9.43
CA ALA A 108 3.83 2.82 -8.89
C ALA A 108 3.00 1.65 -8.35
N VAL A 109 1.95 1.93 -7.56
CA VAL A 109 1.07 0.89 -7.02
C VAL A 109 0.28 0.20 -8.13
N ALA A 110 -0.22 0.94 -9.11
CA ALA A 110 -0.89 0.33 -10.28
C ALA A 110 0.07 -0.59 -11.05
N GLN A 111 1.29 -0.13 -11.34
CA GLN A 111 2.33 -0.95 -11.98
C GLN A 111 2.60 -2.23 -11.19
N HIS A 112 2.77 -2.12 -9.87
CA HIS A 112 3.06 -3.26 -9.00
C HIS A 112 1.89 -4.25 -8.92
N THR A 113 0.64 -3.77 -8.96
CA THR A 113 -0.56 -4.61 -9.08
C THR A 113 -0.47 -5.54 -10.28
N PHE A 114 -0.08 -5.02 -11.45
CA PHE A 114 0.09 -5.83 -12.65
C PHE A 114 1.34 -6.71 -12.58
N ALA A 115 2.43 -6.25 -11.99
CA ALA A 115 3.62 -7.07 -11.78
C ALA A 115 3.30 -8.31 -10.95
N LEU A 116 2.58 -8.16 -9.83
CA LEU A 116 2.13 -9.28 -9.01
C LEU A 116 1.18 -10.21 -9.78
N CYS A 117 0.19 -9.64 -10.48
CA CYS A 117 -0.77 -10.41 -11.25
C CYS A 117 -0.09 -11.25 -12.34
N LEU A 118 0.71 -10.63 -13.20
CA LEU A 118 1.39 -11.32 -14.30
C LEU A 118 2.40 -12.36 -13.78
N TYR A 119 3.08 -12.07 -12.68
CA TYR A 119 4.03 -13.00 -12.07
C TYR A 119 3.37 -14.33 -11.67
N VAL A 120 2.22 -14.27 -10.95
CA VAL A 120 1.53 -15.49 -10.50
C VAL A 120 0.70 -16.13 -11.61
N LEU A 121 0.13 -15.33 -12.52
CA LEU A 121 -0.66 -15.79 -13.64
C LEU A 121 0.19 -16.65 -14.60
N GLU A 122 1.32 -16.09 -15.05
CA GLU A 122 2.22 -16.73 -16.03
C GLU A 122 3.24 -17.65 -15.37
N LYS A 123 3.23 -17.75 -14.01
CA LYS A 123 4.14 -18.63 -13.23
C LYS A 123 5.61 -18.38 -13.54
N LEU A 124 5.98 -17.10 -13.68
CA LEU A 124 7.28 -16.67 -14.20
C LEU A 124 8.47 -17.29 -13.47
N ARG A 125 8.42 -17.36 -12.13
CA ARG A 125 9.48 -17.98 -11.35
C ARG A 125 9.63 -19.47 -11.64
N HIS A 126 8.53 -20.21 -11.72
CA HIS A 126 8.53 -21.64 -12.03
C HIS A 126 9.23 -21.90 -13.36
N TYR A 127 8.89 -21.16 -14.41
CA TYR A 127 9.50 -21.36 -15.72
C TYR A 127 10.93 -20.85 -15.78
N ASP A 128 11.30 -19.79 -15.08
CA ASP A 128 12.69 -19.33 -14.95
C ASP A 128 13.56 -20.40 -14.26
N GLU A 129 13.08 -20.98 -13.15
CA GLU A 129 13.76 -22.05 -12.44
C GLU A 129 13.85 -23.33 -13.30
N TYR A 130 12.79 -23.68 -14.04
CA TYR A 130 12.78 -24.81 -14.96
C TYR A 130 13.88 -24.70 -16.05
N VAL A 131 14.05 -23.52 -16.63
CA VAL A 131 15.11 -23.28 -17.62
C VAL A 131 16.49 -23.33 -16.98
N LYS A 132 16.69 -22.65 -15.85
CA LYS A 132 17.97 -22.52 -15.15
C LYS A 132 18.45 -23.85 -14.53
N SER A 133 17.53 -24.74 -14.17
CA SER A 133 17.89 -26.08 -13.69
C SER A 133 18.44 -27.03 -14.76
N GLY A 134 18.37 -26.63 -16.05
CA GLY A 134 18.75 -27.49 -17.18
C GLY A 134 17.65 -28.45 -17.65
N ALA A 135 16.50 -28.48 -16.99
CA ALA A 135 15.37 -29.34 -17.36
C ALA A 135 14.86 -29.01 -18.77
N TYR A 136 14.82 -27.73 -19.14
CA TYR A 136 14.49 -27.32 -20.50
C TYR A 136 15.44 -27.87 -21.56
N ALA A 137 16.75 -27.86 -21.29
CA ALA A 137 17.76 -28.38 -22.21
C ALA A 137 17.67 -29.90 -22.40
N SER A 138 17.09 -30.61 -21.42
CA SER A 138 16.95 -32.09 -21.43
C SER A 138 15.65 -32.59 -22.08
N GLN A 139 14.69 -31.67 -22.39
CA GLN A 139 13.44 -32.08 -23.03
C GLN A 139 13.55 -32.14 -24.55
N SER A 140 12.67 -32.91 -25.19
CA SER A 140 12.58 -33.04 -26.65
C SER A 140 11.67 -32.01 -27.32
N ARG A 141 10.78 -31.36 -26.56
CA ARG A 141 9.82 -30.37 -27.03
C ARG A 141 10.43 -28.97 -27.01
N PHE A 142 10.07 -28.10 -27.98
CA PHE A 142 10.53 -26.71 -28.01
C PHE A 142 9.84 -25.84 -26.95
N SER A 143 8.69 -26.26 -26.42
CA SER A 143 7.94 -25.54 -25.37
C SER A 143 7.57 -26.51 -24.25
N ASN A 144 7.35 -25.96 -23.05
CA ASN A 144 6.80 -26.67 -21.91
C ASN A 144 5.35 -26.20 -21.67
N PHE A 145 4.40 -27.17 -21.54
CA PHE A 145 2.98 -26.92 -21.29
C PHE A 145 2.50 -27.59 -20.00
N ASP A 146 3.39 -27.92 -19.08
CA ASP A 146 3.05 -28.65 -17.87
C ASP A 146 2.19 -27.80 -16.91
N GLU A 147 2.33 -26.47 -17.01
CA GLU A 147 1.51 -25.50 -16.29
C GLU A 147 0.76 -24.59 -17.26
N SER A 148 -0.57 -24.57 -17.16
CA SER A 148 -1.41 -23.70 -17.99
C SER A 148 -1.61 -22.34 -17.35
N PHE A 149 -1.81 -21.32 -18.18
CA PHE A 149 -2.25 -19.98 -17.80
C PHE A 149 -3.22 -19.43 -18.85
N PHE A 150 -3.92 -18.34 -18.49
CA PHE A 150 -4.92 -17.72 -19.37
C PHE A 150 -4.46 -16.33 -19.82
N GLU A 151 -4.99 -15.86 -20.94
CA GLU A 151 -4.83 -14.48 -21.37
C GLU A 151 -5.77 -13.56 -20.58
N LEU A 152 -5.33 -12.33 -20.29
CA LEU A 152 -6.17 -11.32 -19.63
C LEU A 152 -7.28 -10.80 -20.56
N ALA A 153 -7.06 -10.82 -21.88
CA ALA A 153 -8.05 -10.37 -22.85
C ALA A 153 -9.36 -11.17 -22.73
N GLY A 154 -10.48 -10.45 -22.63
CA GLY A 154 -11.81 -11.04 -22.44
C GLY A 154 -12.11 -11.54 -21.02
N LYS A 155 -11.18 -11.41 -20.07
CA LYS A 155 -11.40 -11.76 -18.66
C LYS A 155 -12.03 -10.60 -17.89
N THR A 156 -12.60 -10.89 -16.74
CA THR A 156 -13.17 -9.90 -15.84
C THR A 156 -12.15 -9.53 -14.76
N TRP A 157 -11.81 -8.24 -14.71
CA TRP A 157 -11.00 -7.66 -13.63
C TRP A 157 -11.91 -6.96 -12.62
N GLY A 158 -12.02 -7.54 -11.43
CA GLY A 158 -12.76 -6.96 -10.31
C GLY A 158 -11.89 -6.04 -9.46
N ILE A 159 -12.45 -4.92 -9.02
CA ILE A 159 -11.75 -3.91 -8.22
C ILE A 159 -12.56 -3.62 -6.95
N ILE A 160 -11.93 -3.74 -5.78
CA ILE A 160 -12.49 -3.21 -4.53
C ILE A 160 -11.81 -1.87 -4.20
N GLY A 161 -12.59 -0.78 -4.29
CA GLY A 161 -12.08 0.57 -4.04
C GLY A 161 -11.69 1.32 -5.33
N MET A 162 -12.62 2.09 -5.89
CA MET A 162 -12.44 2.87 -7.12
C MET A 162 -11.95 4.30 -6.83
N GLY A 163 -10.87 4.41 -6.02
CA GLY A 163 -10.09 5.64 -5.81
C GLY A 163 -9.09 5.88 -6.96
N ASN A 164 -8.09 6.74 -6.74
CA ASN A 164 -7.11 7.08 -7.79
C ASN A 164 -6.31 5.86 -8.27
N ILE A 165 -5.89 4.97 -7.34
CA ILE A 165 -5.18 3.74 -7.69
C ILE A 165 -6.12 2.79 -8.44
N GLY A 166 -7.33 2.52 -7.91
CA GLY A 166 -8.29 1.63 -8.56
C GLY A 166 -8.66 2.08 -9.97
N ARG A 167 -8.84 3.39 -10.20
CA ARG A 167 -9.09 3.96 -11.54
C ARG A 167 -7.91 3.75 -12.48
N LYS A 168 -6.67 3.92 -11.99
CA LYS A 168 -5.47 3.68 -12.80
C LYS A 168 -5.34 2.21 -13.16
N VAL A 169 -5.61 1.31 -12.22
CA VAL A 169 -5.65 -0.15 -12.47
C VAL A 169 -6.74 -0.49 -13.47
N ALA A 170 -7.92 0.10 -13.34
CA ALA A 170 -9.03 -0.10 -14.29
C ALA A 170 -8.64 0.28 -15.73
N GLN A 171 -7.98 1.44 -15.91
CA GLN A 171 -7.49 1.88 -17.23
C GLN A 171 -6.50 0.88 -17.82
N ILE A 172 -5.55 0.37 -17.03
CA ILE A 172 -4.55 -0.59 -17.52
C ILE A 172 -5.20 -1.95 -17.81
N ALA A 173 -6.11 -2.43 -16.93
CA ALA A 173 -6.85 -3.66 -17.18
C ALA A 173 -7.68 -3.60 -18.47
N SER A 174 -8.33 -2.45 -18.73
CA SER A 174 -9.04 -2.21 -19.99
C SER A 174 -8.11 -2.26 -21.21
N ALA A 175 -6.87 -1.73 -21.08
CA ALA A 175 -5.87 -1.79 -22.15
C ALA A 175 -5.38 -3.23 -22.42
N PHE A 176 -5.43 -4.13 -21.43
CA PHE A 176 -5.25 -5.57 -21.61
C PHE A 176 -6.47 -6.27 -22.22
N GLY A 177 -7.56 -5.56 -22.49
CA GLY A 177 -8.80 -6.14 -23.02
C GLY A 177 -9.70 -6.77 -21.98
N CYS A 178 -9.51 -6.48 -20.67
CA CYS A 178 -10.38 -6.96 -19.61
C CYS A 178 -11.73 -6.20 -19.60
N ARG A 179 -12.81 -6.88 -19.26
CA ARG A 179 -14.02 -6.25 -18.72
C ARG A 179 -13.73 -5.84 -17.29
N VAL A 180 -13.86 -4.55 -16.97
CA VAL A 180 -13.64 -4.04 -15.61
C VAL A 180 -14.96 -3.85 -14.90
N ILE A 181 -15.09 -4.44 -13.70
CA ILE A 181 -16.19 -4.21 -12.75
C ILE A 181 -15.64 -3.80 -11.39
N PHE A 182 -16.41 -3.07 -10.60
CA PHE A 182 -15.93 -2.69 -9.27
C PHE A 182 -17.02 -2.71 -8.20
N HIS A 183 -16.58 -2.84 -6.95
CA HIS A 183 -17.40 -2.69 -5.77
C HIS A 183 -16.94 -1.51 -4.93
N SER A 184 -17.91 -0.68 -4.48
CA SER A 184 -17.67 0.39 -3.50
C SER A 184 -18.19 -0.04 -2.14
N VAL A 185 -17.27 -0.29 -1.19
CA VAL A 185 -17.63 -0.74 0.17
C VAL A 185 -18.58 0.21 0.89
N THR A 186 -18.47 1.51 0.64
CA THR A 186 -19.35 2.52 1.22
C THR A 186 -20.63 2.77 0.40
N GLY A 187 -20.76 2.10 -0.74
CA GLY A 187 -21.83 2.37 -1.74
C GLY A 187 -21.67 3.70 -2.48
N LYS A 188 -20.76 4.58 -2.03
CA LYS A 188 -20.55 5.91 -2.60
C LYS A 188 -19.36 5.87 -3.56
N SER A 189 -19.62 5.97 -4.84
CA SER A 189 -18.59 6.15 -5.87
C SER A 189 -19.06 7.20 -6.88
N ASN A 190 -18.13 8.03 -7.32
CA ASN A 190 -18.35 8.97 -8.43
C ASN A 190 -17.76 8.45 -9.75
N CYS A 191 -17.46 7.16 -9.83
CA CYS A 191 -16.99 6.51 -11.05
C CYS A 191 -18.17 6.13 -11.93
N THR A 192 -18.22 6.65 -13.14
CA THR A 192 -19.23 6.37 -14.16
C THR A 192 -18.66 5.62 -15.36
N ASP A 193 -17.34 5.48 -15.44
CA ASP A 193 -16.64 4.90 -16.58
C ASP A 193 -16.64 3.36 -16.56
N TYR A 194 -16.94 2.76 -15.39
CA TYR A 194 -16.92 1.32 -15.16
C TYR A 194 -18.18 0.88 -14.42
N GLU A 195 -18.54 -0.39 -14.61
CA GLU A 195 -19.74 -0.99 -14.02
C GLU A 195 -19.54 -1.22 -12.50
N GLN A 196 -20.37 -0.57 -11.68
CA GLN A 196 -20.44 -0.85 -10.25
C GLN A 196 -21.39 -2.01 -10.00
N VAL A 197 -20.93 -3.03 -9.28
CA VAL A 197 -21.70 -4.21 -8.92
C VAL A 197 -21.76 -4.42 -7.40
N ASP A 198 -22.67 -5.27 -6.95
CA ASP A 198 -22.67 -5.75 -5.57
C ASP A 198 -21.45 -6.64 -5.27
N PHE A 199 -21.17 -6.85 -3.99
CA PHE A 199 -19.98 -7.58 -3.57
C PHE A 199 -19.98 -9.04 -4.03
N ASP A 200 -21.13 -9.71 -3.96
CA ASP A 200 -21.26 -11.11 -4.35
C ASP A 200 -21.08 -11.30 -5.85
N THR A 201 -21.61 -10.40 -6.66
CA THR A 201 -21.42 -10.38 -8.12
C THR A 201 -19.94 -10.14 -8.45
N LEU A 202 -19.28 -9.19 -7.77
CA LEU A 202 -17.85 -8.96 -7.96
C LEU A 202 -17.03 -10.23 -7.73
N LEU A 203 -17.29 -10.95 -6.61
CA LEU A 203 -16.57 -12.17 -6.26
C LEU A 203 -16.77 -13.27 -7.31
N ARG A 204 -18.02 -13.50 -7.73
CA ARG A 204 -18.36 -14.57 -8.68
C ARG A 204 -17.84 -14.31 -10.09
N GLU A 205 -17.80 -13.07 -10.53
CA GLU A 205 -17.46 -12.76 -11.92
C GLU A 205 -15.97 -12.50 -12.14
N SER A 206 -15.22 -12.13 -11.11
CA SER A 206 -13.80 -11.78 -11.25
C SER A 206 -12.93 -12.98 -11.59
N ASP A 207 -12.14 -12.87 -12.65
CA ASP A 207 -10.98 -13.73 -12.93
C ASP A 207 -9.73 -13.23 -12.22
N VAL A 208 -9.59 -11.90 -12.09
CA VAL A 208 -8.63 -11.23 -11.22
C VAL A 208 -9.38 -10.27 -10.31
N LEU A 209 -9.15 -10.34 -9.01
CA LEU A 209 -9.70 -9.44 -8.01
C LEU A 209 -8.57 -8.65 -7.36
N SER A 210 -8.58 -7.32 -7.47
CA SER A 210 -7.57 -6.46 -6.86
C SER A 210 -8.16 -5.48 -5.84
N LEU A 211 -7.43 -5.33 -4.72
CA LEU A 211 -7.86 -4.56 -3.57
C LEU A 211 -7.13 -3.22 -3.51
N HIS A 212 -7.91 -2.12 -3.47
CA HIS A 212 -7.43 -0.73 -3.44
C HIS A 212 -8.23 0.14 -2.46
N CYS A 213 -8.92 -0.50 -1.50
CA CYS A 213 -9.69 0.16 -0.46
C CYS A 213 -8.83 0.47 0.78
N PRO A 214 -9.15 1.51 1.56
CA PRO A 214 -8.52 1.72 2.87
C PRO A 214 -8.94 0.64 3.87
N LEU A 215 -8.14 0.46 4.92
CA LEU A 215 -8.54 -0.34 6.08
C LEU A 215 -9.54 0.45 6.93
N SER A 216 -10.64 -0.19 7.28
CA SER A 216 -11.68 0.32 8.17
C SER A 216 -12.43 -0.87 8.77
N ASP A 217 -13.37 -0.61 9.68
CA ASP A 217 -14.23 -1.67 10.23
C ASP A 217 -15.04 -2.40 9.14
N LEU A 218 -15.38 -1.69 8.05
CA LEU A 218 -16.11 -2.28 6.92
C LEU A 218 -15.23 -3.14 6.01
N THR A 219 -13.91 -2.94 6.04
CA THR A 219 -12.99 -3.63 5.12
C THR A 219 -12.08 -4.64 5.83
N ARG A 220 -12.05 -4.63 7.14
CA ARG A 220 -11.30 -5.62 7.94
C ARG A 220 -11.87 -7.01 7.72
N ASN A 221 -11.00 -7.97 7.31
CA ASN A 221 -11.39 -9.34 6.95
C ASN A 221 -12.53 -9.39 5.92
N LEU A 222 -12.60 -8.40 5.03
CA LEU A 222 -13.58 -8.38 3.94
C LEU A 222 -13.43 -9.59 3.03
N ILE A 223 -12.18 -9.98 2.74
CA ILE A 223 -11.84 -11.21 2.03
C ILE A 223 -11.54 -12.29 3.08
N ASN A 224 -12.58 -12.98 3.48
CA ASN A 224 -12.59 -14.09 4.41
C ASN A 224 -12.95 -15.40 3.69
N LYS A 225 -13.11 -16.49 4.44
CA LYS A 225 -13.47 -17.81 3.93
C LYS A 225 -14.70 -17.79 3.04
N ASP A 226 -15.77 -17.09 3.46
CA ASP A 226 -17.03 -17.04 2.70
C ASP A 226 -16.88 -16.25 1.39
N ALA A 227 -16.07 -15.20 1.40
CA ALA A 227 -15.75 -14.44 0.19
C ALA A 227 -14.90 -15.27 -0.78
N LEU A 228 -13.85 -15.95 -0.29
CA LEU A 228 -12.98 -16.81 -1.08
C LEU A 228 -13.75 -17.98 -1.71
N ALA A 229 -14.67 -18.59 -0.97
CA ALA A 229 -15.51 -19.69 -1.48
C ALA A 229 -16.48 -19.27 -2.61
N LYS A 230 -16.77 -17.96 -2.75
CA LYS A 230 -17.60 -17.43 -3.84
C LYS A 230 -16.80 -17.10 -5.10
N MET A 231 -15.47 -17.00 -5.00
CA MET A 231 -14.61 -16.69 -6.12
C MET A 231 -14.50 -17.89 -7.08
N LYS A 232 -14.09 -17.62 -8.31
CA LYS A 232 -13.78 -18.70 -9.28
C LYS A 232 -12.56 -19.47 -8.80
N LYS A 233 -12.54 -20.78 -9.03
CA LYS A 233 -11.34 -21.61 -8.74
C LYS A 233 -10.11 -21.17 -9.53
N SER A 234 -10.30 -20.55 -10.68
CA SER A 234 -9.25 -19.96 -11.50
C SER A 234 -8.90 -18.52 -11.11
N ALA A 235 -9.55 -17.95 -10.10
CA ALA A 235 -9.36 -16.53 -9.74
C ALA A 235 -7.99 -16.29 -9.12
N ILE A 236 -7.48 -15.08 -9.39
CA ILE A 236 -6.25 -14.53 -8.79
C ILE A 236 -6.64 -13.35 -7.90
N LEU A 237 -6.20 -13.39 -6.65
CA LEU A 237 -6.37 -12.28 -5.69
C LEU A 237 -5.11 -11.43 -5.62
N ILE A 238 -5.23 -10.11 -5.76
CA ILE A 238 -4.12 -9.16 -5.60
C ILE A 238 -4.43 -8.18 -4.47
N ASN A 239 -3.54 -8.11 -3.47
CA ASN A 239 -3.67 -7.14 -2.38
C ASN A 239 -2.46 -6.22 -2.31
N VAL A 240 -2.66 -4.97 -2.70
CA VAL A 240 -1.72 -3.85 -2.57
C VAL A 240 -2.31 -2.72 -1.72
N ALA A 241 -3.36 -3.02 -0.95
CA ALA A 241 -4.07 -2.06 -0.11
C ALA A 241 -3.57 -2.09 1.34
N ARG A 242 -4.17 -2.97 2.15
CA ARG A 242 -3.78 -3.23 3.54
C ARG A 242 -3.93 -4.71 3.85
N GLY A 243 -2.96 -5.27 4.57
CA GLY A 243 -2.97 -6.71 4.93
C GLY A 243 -4.26 -7.16 5.60
N PRO A 244 -4.74 -6.50 6.67
CA PRO A 244 -5.95 -6.92 7.38
C PRO A 244 -7.26 -6.84 6.60
N VAL A 245 -7.27 -6.41 5.33
CA VAL A 245 -8.44 -6.53 4.44
C VAL A 245 -8.70 -8.00 4.07
N VAL A 246 -7.64 -8.81 4.08
CA VAL A 246 -7.68 -10.26 3.83
C VAL A 246 -7.43 -10.99 5.14
N ASN A 247 -8.16 -12.05 5.41
CA ASN A 247 -7.87 -12.97 6.49
C ASN A 247 -6.76 -13.93 6.06
N ASP A 248 -5.58 -13.85 6.68
CA ASP A 248 -4.39 -14.63 6.27
C ASP A 248 -4.61 -16.15 6.39
N GLN A 249 -5.33 -16.62 7.43
CA GLN A 249 -5.60 -18.05 7.59
C GLN A 249 -6.58 -18.56 6.55
N ASP A 250 -7.65 -17.81 6.29
CA ASP A 250 -8.66 -18.19 5.29
C ASP A 250 -8.05 -18.22 3.87
N LEU A 251 -7.17 -17.24 3.57
CA LEU A 251 -6.43 -17.21 2.30
C LEU A 251 -5.47 -18.39 2.17
N HIS A 252 -4.72 -18.71 3.25
CA HIS A 252 -3.86 -19.88 3.27
C HIS A 252 -4.66 -21.15 2.92
N ASP A 253 -5.78 -21.38 3.60
CA ASP A 253 -6.59 -22.57 3.43
C ASP A 253 -7.19 -22.63 2.02
N ALA A 254 -7.67 -21.50 1.49
CA ALA A 254 -8.20 -21.41 0.14
C ALA A 254 -7.14 -21.75 -0.94
N LEU A 255 -5.90 -21.26 -0.78
CA LEU A 255 -4.80 -21.56 -1.70
C LEU A 255 -4.35 -23.01 -1.61
N VAL A 256 -4.27 -23.59 -0.41
CA VAL A 256 -3.88 -24.98 -0.20
C VAL A 256 -4.93 -25.92 -0.81
N ASN A 257 -6.22 -25.64 -0.57
CA ASN A 257 -7.33 -26.45 -1.03
C ASN A 257 -7.70 -26.20 -2.50
N GLY A 258 -7.09 -25.20 -3.16
CA GLY A 258 -7.42 -24.86 -4.56
C GLY A 258 -8.81 -24.26 -4.74
N GLU A 259 -9.29 -23.52 -3.74
CA GLU A 259 -10.54 -22.74 -3.83
C GLU A 259 -10.37 -21.53 -4.74
N ILE A 260 -9.15 -20.93 -4.75
CA ILE A 260 -8.69 -19.96 -5.76
C ILE A 260 -7.34 -20.41 -6.33
N GLN A 261 -6.98 -19.91 -7.51
CA GLN A 261 -5.76 -20.34 -8.20
C GLN A 261 -4.50 -19.81 -7.51
N ALA A 262 -4.44 -18.51 -7.26
CA ALA A 262 -3.23 -17.87 -6.75
C ALA A 262 -3.54 -16.53 -6.05
N ALA A 263 -2.54 -16.02 -5.30
CA ALA A 263 -2.56 -14.67 -4.76
C ALA A 263 -1.21 -13.97 -4.92
N GLY A 264 -1.25 -12.66 -5.21
CA GLY A 264 -0.12 -11.75 -5.18
C GLY A 264 -0.35 -10.68 -4.10
N LEU A 265 0.53 -10.60 -3.11
CA LEU A 265 0.36 -9.71 -1.96
C LEU A 265 1.57 -8.76 -1.84
N ASP A 266 1.32 -7.50 -1.61
CA ASP A 266 2.36 -6.54 -1.20
C ASP A 266 2.28 -6.24 0.30
N VAL A 267 1.20 -6.65 0.94
CA VAL A 267 0.88 -6.35 2.33
C VAL A 267 0.39 -7.59 3.07
N THR A 268 0.70 -7.69 4.38
CA THR A 268 0.28 -8.78 5.26
C THR A 268 -0.38 -8.24 6.52
N SER A 269 -1.10 -9.08 7.26
CA SER A 269 -1.86 -8.66 8.46
C SER A 269 -0.97 -8.04 9.55
N THR A 270 0.30 -8.40 9.59
CA THR A 270 1.33 -7.81 10.46
C THR A 270 2.58 -7.56 9.63
N GLU A 271 3.13 -6.37 9.72
CA GLU A 271 4.34 -5.96 9.00
C GLU A 271 5.42 -5.47 9.97
N PRO A 272 6.64 -6.02 9.89
CA PRO A 272 7.08 -7.15 9.07
C PRO A 272 6.30 -8.44 9.35
N MET A 273 6.13 -9.28 8.30
CA MET A 273 5.41 -10.56 8.42
C MET A 273 6.10 -11.47 9.44
N LYS A 274 5.33 -11.99 10.39
CA LYS A 274 5.86 -12.93 11.39
C LYS A 274 6.03 -14.33 10.79
N VAL A 275 7.04 -15.07 11.25
CA VAL A 275 7.26 -16.47 10.85
C VAL A 275 6.05 -17.37 11.17
N SER A 276 5.27 -17.03 12.19
CA SER A 276 4.04 -17.74 12.56
C SER A 276 2.85 -17.45 11.64
N ASN A 277 2.96 -16.48 10.72
CA ASN A 277 1.89 -16.20 9.75
C ASN A 277 1.66 -17.44 8.86
N PRO A 278 0.41 -17.92 8.72
CA PRO A 278 0.11 -19.13 7.94
C PRO A 278 0.60 -19.06 6.48
N LEU A 279 0.56 -17.87 5.88
CA LEU A 279 1.02 -17.65 4.50
C LEU A 279 2.51 -17.95 4.31
N SER A 280 3.33 -17.85 5.36
CA SER A 280 4.77 -18.18 5.30
C SER A 280 5.05 -19.65 5.00
N LYS A 281 4.06 -20.53 5.14
CA LYS A 281 4.16 -21.96 4.86
C LYS A 281 3.95 -22.30 3.39
N ILE A 282 3.42 -21.38 2.59
CA ILE A 282 3.19 -21.60 1.16
C ILE A 282 4.47 -21.22 0.40
N MET A 283 5.28 -22.21 0.08
CA MET A 283 6.55 -22.02 -0.64
C MET A 283 6.38 -22.06 -2.17
N ASP A 284 5.22 -22.50 -2.65
CA ASP A 284 4.93 -22.59 -4.08
C ASP A 284 4.60 -21.21 -4.65
N SER A 285 5.54 -20.64 -5.39
CA SER A 285 5.40 -19.31 -6.03
C SER A 285 4.32 -19.25 -7.12
N ARG A 286 3.80 -20.42 -7.58
CA ARG A 286 2.67 -20.49 -8.50
C ARG A 286 1.35 -20.20 -7.80
N LYS A 287 1.31 -20.41 -6.47
CA LYS A 287 0.13 -20.18 -5.61
C LYS A 287 0.19 -18.85 -4.89
N LEU A 288 1.36 -18.46 -4.39
CA LEU A 288 1.52 -17.27 -3.57
C LEU A 288 2.83 -16.56 -3.87
N PHE A 289 2.74 -15.26 -4.10
CA PHE A 289 3.89 -14.37 -4.19
C PHE A 289 3.68 -13.15 -3.29
N ILE A 290 4.67 -12.85 -2.43
CA ILE A 290 4.59 -11.76 -1.45
C ILE A 290 5.79 -10.83 -1.65
N THR A 291 5.53 -9.52 -1.67
CA THR A 291 6.52 -8.46 -1.62
C THR A 291 6.41 -7.66 -0.32
N PRO A 292 7.52 -7.08 0.21
CA PRO A 292 7.54 -6.50 1.54
C PRO A 292 7.09 -5.03 1.53
N HIS A 293 5.83 -4.76 1.18
CA HIS A 293 5.16 -3.45 1.17
C HIS A 293 5.94 -2.39 0.36
N LEU A 294 6.27 -2.75 -0.87
CA LEU A 294 7.08 -1.89 -1.76
C LEU A 294 6.34 -1.40 -3.02
N ALA A 295 5.04 -1.68 -3.16
CA ALA A 295 4.26 -1.24 -4.31
C ALA A 295 4.34 0.27 -4.56
N TRP A 296 4.51 1.06 -3.51
CA TRP A 296 4.64 2.52 -3.55
C TRP A 296 6.08 3.00 -3.81
N ALA A 297 7.11 2.15 -3.71
CA ALA A 297 8.49 2.52 -3.42
C ALA A 297 9.35 2.79 -4.67
N SER A 298 8.76 3.10 -5.84
CA SER A 298 9.58 3.53 -6.98
C SER A 298 10.35 4.82 -6.65
N VAL A 299 11.50 5.02 -7.28
CA VAL A 299 12.34 6.21 -7.07
C VAL A 299 11.54 7.49 -7.29
N GLU A 300 10.74 7.53 -8.34
CA GLU A 300 9.91 8.70 -8.69
C GLU A 300 8.83 8.95 -7.64
N ALA A 301 8.18 7.90 -7.13
CA ALA A 301 7.16 8.04 -6.10
C ALA A 301 7.76 8.52 -4.78
N ARG A 302 8.90 7.98 -4.36
CA ARG A 302 9.60 8.43 -3.15
C ARG A 302 10.06 9.88 -3.25
N ASN A 303 10.58 10.32 -4.41
CA ASN A 303 10.92 11.73 -4.66
C ASN A 303 9.67 12.62 -4.61
N ARG A 304 8.54 12.19 -5.21
CA ARG A 304 7.27 12.93 -5.07
C ARG A 304 6.82 13.01 -3.62
N CYS A 305 6.92 11.92 -2.87
CA CYS A 305 6.55 11.88 -1.46
C CYS A 305 7.30 12.93 -0.64
N VAL A 306 8.63 12.96 -0.73
CA VAL A 306 9.48 13.93 -0.04
C VAL A 306 9.16 15.38 -0.49
N SER A 307 9.02 15.59 -1.81
CA SER A 307 8.69 16.91 -2.36
C SER A 307 7.32 17.42 -1.88
N GLU A 308 6.30 16.56 -1.86
CA GLU A 308 4.95 16.92 -1.38
C GLU A 308 4.95 17.18 0.13
N THR A 309 5.73 16.44 0.91
CA THR A 309 5.90 16.71 2.35
C THR A 309 6.54 18.09 2.58
N CYS A 310 7.56 18.46 1.79
CA CYS A 310 8.10 19.80 1.83
C CYS A 310 7.05 20.87 1.51
N ARG A 311 6.17 20.62 0.52
CA ARG A 311 5.08 21.56 0.16
C ARG A 311 4.03 21.65 1.27
N ASN A 312 3.75 20.55 1.99
CA ASN A 312 2.84 20.58 3.15
C ASN A 312 3.41 21.46 4.27
N ILE A 313 4.70 21.33 4.58
CA ILE A 313 5.37 22.20 5.58
C ILE A 313 5.36 23.67 5.12
N GLU A 314 5.66 23.92 3.85
CA GLU A 314 5.64 25.29 3.30
C GLU A 314 4.25 25.93 3.40
N ALA A 315 3.20 25.18 3.05
CA ALA A 315 1.82 25.64 3.18
C ALA A 315 1.45 25.93 4.64
N PHE A 316 1.82 25.03 5.56
CA PHE A 316 1.60 25.23 6.99
C PHE A 316 2.27 26.52 7.50
N ILE A 317 3.53 26.78 7.13
CA ILE A 317 4.26 27.98 7.52
C ILE A 317 3.57 29.25 6.99
N LYS A 318 2.96 29.18 5.81
CA LYS A 318 2.18 30.28 5.20
C LYS A 318 0.77 30.42 5.79
N GLY A 319 0.35 29.53 6.69
CA GLY A 319 -1.01 29.50 7.24
C GLY A 319 -2.05 28.93 6.27
N GLU A 320 -1.62 28.21 5.25
CA GLU A 320 -2.48 27.56 4.26
C GLU A 320 -2.80 26.12 4.68
N SER A 321 -4.02 25.64 4.38
CA SER A 321 -4.39 24.25 4.59
C SER A 321 -4.02 23.43 3.35
N ARG A 322 -3.13 22.44 3.52
CA ARG A 322 -2.71 21.53 2.44
C ARG A 322 -2.61 20.09 2.94
N ASN A 323 -3.42 19.21 2.39
CA ASN A 323 -3.43 17.78 2.71
C ASN A 323 -3.66 17.48 4.21
N ILE A 324 -4.26 18.41 4.96
CA ILE A 324 -4.62 18.19 6.35
C ILE A 324 -5.72 17.14 6.42
N VAL A 325 -5.58 16.20 7.36
CA VAL A 325 -6.51 15.04 7.50
C VAL A 325 -7.32 15.09 8.80
N ASN A 326 -7.07 16.06 9.67
CA ASN A 326 -7.72 16.20 10.97
C ASN A 326 -8.36 17.59 11.17
N GLU A 327 -8.85 18.21 10.08
CA GLU A 327 -9.70 19.40 10.11
C GLU A 327 -11.16 19.07 10.32
#